data_5844a76ca93304370892c94306903a07
#
_entry.id   5844a76ca93304370892c94306903a07
#
_cell.length_a   1.000
_cell.length_b   1.000
_cell.length_c   1.000
_cell.angle_alpha   90.00
_cell.angle_beta   90.00
_cell.angle_gamma   90.00
#
_symmetry.space_group_name_H-M   'P 1'
#
loop_
_entity.id
_entity.type
_entity.pdbx_description
1 polymer ?
#
loop_
_entity_poly.entity_id
_entity_poly.type
_entity_poly.pdbx_seq_one_letter_code
_entity_poly.pdbx_strand_id
1 'polypeptide(L)'
;MTKQQLSLLPFYAGWGIYNQHLVAAIAPLTIEQLTLRTTPHHWSIGMYATHIVANRAWWFHARMGEGGDDLTPLELWALGVCEADVDPHHPAAELVAGLEKTWQMIEQTLVRLTSAALFEVVPPLDQAERVRHAQRVEPALQPYARMWLDAAARSGAVRPAVSRQSIIWGVLEHDIHHGSEISTTLGVHGLPVVELD
;
A
#
# COMPACT_ATOMS: atom_id res chain seq x y z
N MET A 1 -0.83 -1.00 -40.32
CA MET A 1 -1.91 -1.05 -39.31
C MET A 1 -1.28 -0.97 -37.93
N THR A 2 -1.33 0.17 -37.28
CA THR A 2 -0.88 0.35 -35.88
C THR A 2 -1.81 -0.49 -34.99
N LYS A 3 -1.29 -1.53 -34.34
CA LYS A 3 -2.03 -2.25 -33.28
C LYS A 3 -2.35 -1.23 -32.21
N GLN A 4 -3.64 -0.93 -32.05
CA GLN A 4 -4.12 -0.10 -30.96
C GLN A 4 -3.76 -0.84 -29.66
N GLN A 5 -2.84 -0.30 -28.91
CA GLN A 5 -2.45 -0.86 -27.59
C GLN A 5 -3.59 -0.61 -26.63
N LEU A 6 -4.25 -1.67 -26.17
CA LEU A 6 -5.34 -1.57 -25.21
C LEU A 6 -4.76 -1.24 -23.82
N SER A 7 -5.35 -0.24 -23.17
CA SER A 7 -5.10 0.05 -21.74
C SER A 7 -5.45 -1.15 -20.87
N LEU A 8 -4.73 -1.32 -19.77
CA LEU A 8 -5.03 -2.37 -18.78
C LEU A 8 -6.15 -1.96 -17.82
N LEU A 9 -6.45 -0.67 -17.70
CA LEU A 9 -7.44 -0.16 -16.75
C LEU A 9 -8.79 -0.87 -16.78
N PRO A 10 -9.39 -1.21 -17.95
CA PRO A 10 -10.67 -1.93 -17.97
C PRO A 10 -10.64 -3.29 -17.28
N PHE A 11 -9.49 -3.98 -17.27
CA PHE A 11 -9.33 -5.27 -16.59
C PHE A 11 -9.25 -5.14 -15.06
N TYR A 12 -8.96 -3.93 -14.56
CA TYR A 12 -8.81 -3.61 -13.14
C TYR A 12 -9.87 -2.62 -12.66
N ALA A 13 -10.96 -2.41 -13.41
CA ALA A 13 -12.00 -1.46 -13.05
C ALA A 13 -12.61 -1.73 -11.66
N GLY A 14 -12.76 -3.00 -11.28
CA GLY A 14 -13.21 -3.40 -9.95
C GLY A 14 -12.29 -2.93 -8.82
N TRP A 15 -10.99 -2.76 -9.06
CA TRP A 15 -10.06 -2.24 -8.05
C TRP A 15 -10.35 -0.77 -7.72
N GLY A 16 -10.70 0.05 -8.75
CA GLY A 16 -11.13 1.42 -8.52
C GLY A 16 -12.42 1.54 -7.71
N ILE A 17 -13.40 0.66 -8.00
CA ILE A 17 -14.64 0.56 -7.22
C ILE A 17 -14.30 0.17 -5.77
N TYR A 18 -13.49 -0.86 -5.59
CA TYR A 18 -13.04 -1.28 -4.27
C TYR A 18 -12.34 -0.17 -3.47
N ASN A 19 -11.48 0.62 -4.13
CA ASN A 19 -10.85 1.79 -3.49
C ASN A 19 -11.89 2.81 -3.01
N GLN A 20 -12.95 3.07 -3.81
CA GLN A 20 -14.03 3.97 -3.41
C GLN A 20 -14.78 3.45 -2.16
N HIS A 21 -15.02 2.15 -2.07
CA HIS A 21 -15.63 1.53 -0.90
C HIS A 21 -14.73 1.63 0.35
N LEU A 22 -13.42 1.42 0.21
CA LEU A 22 -12.47 1.65 1.31
C LEU A 22 -12.48 3.09 1.80
N VAL A 23 -12.44 4.05 0.88
CA VAL A 23 -12.51 5.48 1.19
C VAL A 23 -13.82 5.81 1.91
N ALA A 24 -14.96 5.33 1.41
CA ALA A 24 -16.27 5.58 2.00
C ALA A 24 -16.39 4.99 3.41
N ALA A 25 -15.79 3.83 3.67
CA ALA A 25 -15.80 3.19 4.99
C ALA A 25 -14.90 3.92 6.00
N ILE A 26 -13.76 4.49 5.56
CA ILE A 26 -12.78 5.14 6.44
C ILE A 26 -13.12 6.61 6.70
N ALA A 27 -13.63 7.32 5.70
CA ALA A 27 -13.87 8.77 5.77
C ALA A 27 -14.68 9.26 7.00
N PRO A 28 -15.74 8.56 7.46
CA PRO A 28 -16.54 9.01 8.60
C PRO A 28 -15.94 8.65 9.97
N LEU A 29 -14.84 7.90 10.04
CA LEU A 29 -14.32 7.37 11.30
C LEU A 29 -13.63 8.45 12.14
N THR A 30 -13.90 8.43 13.44
CA THR A 30 -13.14 9.22 14.41
C THR A 30 -11.77 8.59 14.68
N ILE A 31 -10.86 9.35 15.32
CA ILE A 31 -9.54 8.83 15.68
C ILE A 31 -9.65 7.62 16.63
N GLU A 32 -10.63 7.64 17.55
CA GLU A 32 -10.90 6.52 18.46
C GLU A 32 -11.40 5.29 17.71
N GLN A 33 -12.24 5.47 16.69
CA GLN A 33 -12.72 4.37 15.87
C GLN A 33 -11.61 3.78 15.01
N LEU A 34 -10.66 4.58 14.55
CA LEU A 34 -9.48 4.10 13.81
C LEU A 34 -8.56 3.22 14.67
N THR A 35 -8.60 3.35 16.02
CA THR A 35 -7.82 2.48 16.92
C THR A 35 -8.49 1.14 17.24
N LEU A 36 -9.73 0.90 16.77
CA LEU A 36 -10.46 -0.34 16.99
C LEU A 36 -9.74 -1.52 16.34
N ARG A 37 -9.77 -2.67 17.03
CA ARG A 37 -9.15 -3.94 16.62
C ARG A 37 -10.17 -5.06 16.76
N THR A 38 -10.11 -6.06 15.92
CA THR A 38 -10.94 -7.28 16.06
C THR A 38 -10.57 -8.05 17.34
N THR A 39 -9.27 -8.15 17.62
CA THR A 39 -8.72 -8.69 18.89
C THR A 39 -7.47 -7.89 19.26
N PRO A 40 -6.97 -7.99 20.51
CA PRO A 40 -5.76 -7.28 20.94
C PRO A 40 -4.49 -7.59 20.12
N HIS A 41 -4.50 -8.71 19.39
CA HIS A 41 -3.34 -9.16 18.60
C HIS A 41 -3.45 -8.80 17.11
N HIS A 42 -4.59 -8.23 16.67
CA HIS A 42 -4.75 -7.74 15.31
C HIS A 42 -4.37 -6.26 15.22
N TRP A 43 -4.01 -5.81 14.06
CA TRP A 43 -3.83 -4.38 13.80
C TRP A 43 -5.14 -3.61 13.94
N SER A 44 -5.03 -2.33 14.20
CA SER A 44 -6.17 -1.42 14.19
C SER A 44 -6.61 -1.11 12.74
N ILE A 45 -7.82 -0.57 12.59
CA ILE A 45 -8.32 -0.08 11.30
C ILE A 45 -7.33 0.93 10.70
N GLY A 46 -6.83 1.87 11.51
CA GLY A 46 -5.85 2.87 11.08
C GLY A 46 -4.53 2.25 10.61
N MET A 47 -4.04 1.22 11.32
CA MET A 47 -2.83 0.49 10.94
C MET A 47 -3.00 -0.22 9.59
N TYR A 48 -4.10 -0.93 9.37
CA TYR A 48 -4.38 -1.58 8.09
C TYR A 48 -4.48 -0.56 6.95
N ALA A 49 -5.21 0.54 7.13
CA ALA A 49 -5.34 1.58 6.12
C ALA A 49 -3.99 2.24 5.78
N THR A 50 -3.18 2.54 6.81
CA THR A 50 -1.80 3.05 6.66
C THR A 50 -0.95 2.08 5.86
N HIS A 51 -1.05 0.79 6.15
CA HIS A 51 -0.28 -0.25 5.49
C HIS A 51 -0.68 -0.42 4.02
N ILE A 52 -1.98 -0.34 3.69
CA ILE A 52 -2.46 -0.35 2.30
C ILE A 52 -1.82 0.82 1.52
N VAL A 53 -1.91 2.05 2.04
CA VAL A 53 -1.33 3.25 1.40
C VAL A 53 0.17 3.07 1.16
N ALA A 54 0.91 2.68 2.19
CA ALA A 54 2.36 2.51 2.10
C ALA A 54 2.76 1.38 1.15
N ASN A 55 2.05 0.26 1.15
CA ASN A 55 2.33 -0.86 0.26
C ASN A 55 2.13 -0.48 -1.22
N ARG A 56 1.07 0.25 -1.54
CA ARG A 56 0.83 0.79 -2.89
C ARG A 56 1.95 1.73 -3.32
N ALA A 57 2.32 2.70 -2.47
CA ALA A 57 3.40 3.63 -2.74
C ALA A 57 4.74 2.90 -2.88
N TRP A 58 5.04 1.94 -2.01
CA TRP A 58 6.25 1.14 -2.07
C TRP A 58 6.39 0.41 -3.40
N TRP A 59 5.39 -0.35 -3.81
CA TRP A 59 5.49 -1.19 -4.99
C TRP A 59 5.41 -0.41 -6.30
N PHE A 60 4.49 0.55 -6.39
CA PHE A 60 4.34 1.31 -7.63
C PHE A 60 5.36 2.44 -7.74
N HIS A 61 5.56 3.24 -6.68
CA HIS A 61 6.49 4.36 -6.75
C HIS A 61 7.94 3.92 -6.52
N ALA A 62 8.27 3.39 -5.34
CA ALA A 62 9.65 3.06 -5.01
C ALA A 62 10.24 1.95 -5.87
N ARG A 63 9.42 0.96 -6.28
CA ARG A 63 9.89 -0.24 -6.99
C ARG A 63 9.70 -0.18 -8.50
N MET A 64 8.57 0.30 -8.99
CA MET A 64 8.27 0.38 -10.43
C MET A 64 8.62 1.75 -11.02
N GLY A 65 8.90 2.77 -10.20
CA GLY A 65 9.23 4.13 -10.65
C GLY A 65 8.02 4.90 -11.18
N GLU A 66 6.83 4.61 -10.66
CA GLU A 66 5.58 5.23 -11.09
C GLU A 66 5.22 6.44 -10.20
N GLY A 67 4.49 7.40 -10.75
CA GLY A 67 4.09 8.62 -10.03
C GLY A 67 5.20 9.64 -9.87
N GLY A 68 5.02 10.58 -8.94
CA GLY A 68 5.94 11.69 -8.67
C GLY A 68 6.52 11.65 -7.26
N ASP A 69 7.53 12.53 -7.00
CA ASP A 69 8.27 12.60 -5.72
C ASP A 69 7.39 12.87 -4.51
N ASP A 70 6.19 13.40 -4.71
CA ASP A 70 5.19 13.65 -3.68
C ASP A 70 4.58 12.39 -3.08
N LEU A 71 4.87 11.21 -3.64
CA LEU A 71 4.51 9.89 -3.11
C LEU A 71 5.57 9.33 -2.14
N THR A 72 6.79 9.86 -2.18
CA THR A 72 7.90 9.37 -1.34
C THR A 72 7.58 9.31 0.15
N PRO A 73 6.88 10.30 0.77
CA PRO A 73 6.53 10.20 2.18
C PRO A 73 5.62 9.00 2.49
N LEU A 74 4.71 8.65 1.57
CA LEU A 74 3.74 7.57 1.79
C LEU A 74 4.39 6.18 1.85
N GLU A 75 5.52 5.98 1.16
CA GLU A 75 6.26 4.71 1.19
C GLU A 75 6.70 4.31 2.61
N LEU A 76 6.84 5.28 3.49
CA LEU A 76 7.42 5.13 4.81
C LEU A 76 6.37 5.03 5.92
N TRP A 77 5.10 5.25 5.59
CA TRP A 77 4.02 5.29 6.58
C TRP A 77 3.89 4.00 7.39
N ALA A 78 4.14 2.85 6.78
CA ALA A 78 3.97 1.56 7.44
C ALA A 78 5.19 1.09 8.26
N LEU A 79 6.30 1.83 8.31
CA LEU A 79 7.49 1.35 9.00
C LEU A 79 7.24 1.01 10.47
N GLY A 80 6.57 1.91 11.22
CA GLY A 80 6.23 1.64 12.61
C GLY A 80 5.23 0.50 12.77
N VAL A 81 4.27 0.38 11.85
CA VAL A 81 3.26 -0.69 11.84
C VAL A 81 3.92 -2.05 11.64
N CYS A 82 4.72 -2.19 10.58
CA CYS A 82 5.32 -3.47 10.20
C CYS A 82 6.42 -3.93 11.15
N GLU A 83 7.23 -3.00 11.66
CA GLU A 83 8.44 -3.34 12.41
C GLU A 83 8.23 -3.41 13.93
N ALA A 84 7.21 -2.74 14.46
CA ALA A 84 7.02 -2.65 15.91
C ALA A 84 5.55 -2.61 16.39
N ASP A 85 4.58 -2.92 15.52
CA ASP A 85 3.14 -2.88 15.84
C ASP A 85 2.68 -1.53 16.44
N VAL A 86 3.28 -0.44 15.99
CA VAL A 86 2.96 0.92 16.43
C VAL A 86 1.90 1.52 15.56
N ASP A 87 0.81 2.01 16.16
CA ASP A 87 -0.22 2.75 15.45
C ASP A 87 0.26 4.19 15.18
N PRO A 88 0.38 4.60 13.90
CA PRO A 88 0.85 5.94 13.55
C PRO A 88 -0.19 7.04 13.81
N HIS A 89 -1.43 6.68 14.20
CA HIS A 89 -2.53 7.61 14.51
C HIS A 89 -2.84 8.64 13.41
N HIS A 90 -2.74 8.25 12.13
CA HIS A 90 -3.19 9.10 11.05
C HIS A 90 -4.70 9.35 11.14
N PRO A 91 -5.18 10.61 11.09
CA PRO A 91 -6.62 10.89 11.04
C PRO A 91 -7.24 10.39 9.73
N ALA A 92 -8.55 10.14 9.75
CA ALA A 92 -9.29 9.62 8.58
C ALA A 92 -9.05 10.44 7.30
N ALA A 93 -8.98 11.77 7.42
CA ALA A 93 -8.72 12.65 6.27
C ALA A 93 -7.36 12.40 5.60
N GLU A 94 -6.31 12.11 6.38
CA GLU A 94 -5.00 11.75 5.83
C GLU A 94 -5.00 10.37 5.17
N LEU A 95 -5.65 9.38 5.82
CA LEU A 95 -5.78 8.04 5.27
C LEU A 95 -6.53 8.06 3.94
N VAL A 96 -7.65 8.80 3.87
CA VAL A 96 -8.42 9.00 2.64
C VAL A 96 -7.56 9.66 1.57
N ALA A 97 -6.87 10.75 1.89
CA ALA A 97 -5.99 11.43 0.93
C ALA A 97 -4.87 10.50 0.42
N GLY A 98 -4.30 9.66 1.30
CA GLY A 98 -3.31 8.64 0.92
C GLY A 98 -3.88 7.57 0.00
N LEU A 99 -5.08 7.05 0.30
CA LEU A 99 -5.78 6.05 -0.53
C LEU A 99 -6.11 6.61 -1.91
N GLU A 100 -6.65 7.83 -1.98
CA GLU A 100 -6.99 8.49 -3.25
C GLU A 100 -5.74 8.78 -4.08
N LYS A 101 -4.70 9.31 -3.46
CA LYS A 101 -3.44 9.64 -4.14
C LYS A 101 -2.73 8.41 -4.69
N THR A 102 -2.63 7.35 -3.90
CA THR A 102 -2.02 6.10 -4.36
C THR A 102 -2.88 5.38 -5.40
N TRP A 103 -4.21 5.48 -5.31
CA TRP A 103 -5.09 4.98 -6.37
C TRP A 103 -4.90 5.76 -7.68
N GLN A 104 -4.83 7.09 -7.64
CA GLN A 104 -4.59 7.89 -8.82
C GLN A 104 -3.29 7.51 -9.55
N MET A 105 -2.22 7.24 -8.79
CA MET A 105 -0.96 6.71 -9.35
C MET A 105 -1.17 5.35 -10.03
N ILE A 106 -1.86 4.41 -9.37
CA ILE A 106 -2.16 3.08 -9.91
C ILE A 106 -2.98 3.19 -11.19
N GLU A 107 -4.06 3.97 -11.18
CA GLU A 107 -4.94 4.19 -12.33
C GLU A 107 -4.17 4.75 -13.53
N GLN A 108 -3.38 5.80 -13.34
CA GLN A 108 -2.54 6.38 -14.38
C GLN A 108 -1.53 5.36 -14.93
N THR A 109 -0.97 4.53 -14.07
CA THR A 109 -0.07 3.44 -14.48
C THR A 109 -0.80 2.41 -15.32
N LEU A 110 -1.98 1.95 -14.91
CA LEU A 110 -2.79 0.96 -15.65
C LEU A 110 -3.29 1.50 -17.01
N VAL A 111 -3.56 2.80 -17.11
CA VAL A 111 -3.88 3.45 -18.39
C VAL A 111 -2.72 3.38 -19.36
N ARG A 112 -1.51 3.53 -18.90
CA ARG A 112 -0.29 3.70 -19.70
C ARG A 112 0.42 2.38 -19.99
N LEU A 113 0.34 1.41 -19.09
CA LEU A 113 1.00 0.12 -19.24
C LEU A 113 0.41 -0.69 -20.40
N THR A 114 1.30 -1.29 -21.16
CA THR A 114 0.98 -2.19 -22.25
C THR A 114 1.08 -3.65 -21.81
N SER A 115 0.45 -4.56 -22.56
CA SER A 115 0.57 -6.00 -22.28
C SER A 115 2.04 -6.50 -22.33
N ALA A 116 2.88 -5.89 -23.16
CA ALA A 116 4.30 -6.23 -23.21
C ALA A 116 5.04 -5.76 -21.93
N ALA A 117 4.71 -4.58 -21.44
CA ALA A 117 5.32 -4.03 -20.23
C ALA A 117 5.01 -4.84 -18.96
N LEU A 118 3.94 -5.63 -18.95
CA LEU A 118 3.62 -6.51 -17.82
C LEU A 118 4.72 -7.54 -17.53
N PHE A 119 5.45 -7.96 -18.54
CA PHE A 119 6.52 -8.95 -18.42
C PHE A 119 7.89 -8.33 -18.10
N GLU A 120 7.99 -7.00 -18.06
CA GLU A 120 9.20 -6.34 -17.61
C GLU A 120 9.49 -6.70 -16.16
N VAL A 121 10.76 -6.99 -15.91
CA VAL A 121 11.24 -7.47 -14.61
C VAL A 121 11.73 -6.29 -13.78
N VAL A 122 11.21 -6.20 -12.56
CA VAL A 122 11.68 -5.27 -11.54
C VAL A 122 12.72 -5.99 -10.69
N PRO A 123 13.99 -5.56 -10.72
CA PRO A 123 15.07 -6.20 -9.95
C PRO A 123 14.83 -6.04 -8.45
N PRO A 124 15.35 -6.94 -7.61
CA PRO A 124 15.34 -6.73 -6.16
C PRO A 124 16.17 -5.49 -5.80
N LEU A 125 15.79 -4.82 -4.69
CA LEU A 125 16.65 -3.76 -4.15
C LEU A 125 17.98 -4.35 -3.68
N ASP A 126 19.08 -3.74 -4.11
CA ASP A 126 20.38 -4.02 -3.52
C ASP A 126 20.49 -3.38 -2.10
N GLN A 127 21.57 -3.73 -1.39
CA GLN A 127 21.77 -3.22 -0.03
C GLN A 127 21.97 -1.69 -0.01
N ALA A 128 22.63 -1.13 -1.02
CA ALA A 128 22.86 0.31 -1.08
C ALA A 128 21.54 1.09 -1.32
N GLU A 129 20.66 0.54 -2.15
CA GLU A 129 19.32 1.11 -2.37
C GLU A 129 18.46 1.06 -1.11
N ARG A 130 18.51 -0.05 -0.36
CA ARG A 130 17.81 -0.17 0.94
C ARG A 130 18.30 0.87 1.94
N VAL A 131 19.62 1.06 2.03
CA VAL A 131 20.21 2.08 2.90
C VAL A 131 19.80 3.48 2.47
N ARG A 132 19.87 3.80 1.16
CA ARG A 132 19.40 5.10 0.65
C ARG A 132 17.92 5.35 0.99
N HIS A 133 17.07 4.32 0.87
CA HIS A 133 15.66 4.43 1.21
C HIS A 133 15.49 4.72 2.71
N ALA A 134 16.16 3.96 3.57
CA ALA A 134 16.13 4.18 5.02
C ALA A 134 16.64 5.57 5.45
N GLN A 135 17.58 6.16 4.70
CA GLN A 135 18.10 7.51 4.99
C GLN A 135 17.11 8.64 4.71
N ARG A 136 16.06 8.39 3.90
CA ARG A 136 15.00 9.38 3.62
C ARG A 136 13.96 9.47 4.74
N VAL A 137 14.01 8.54 5.70
CA VAL A 137 13.06 8.42 6.79
C VAL A 137 13.26 9.56 7.78
N GLU A 138 12.17 10.17 8.22
CA GLU A 138 12.19 11.21 9.26
C GLU A 138 12.86 10.70 10.54
N PRO A 139 13.49 11.61 11.35
CA PRO A 139 14.21 11.22 12.57
C PRO A 139 13.39 10.34 13.52
N ALA A 140 12.10 10.63 13.68
CA ALA A 140 11.20 9.86 14.55
C ALA A 140 11.03 8.39 14.13
N LEU A 141 11.12 8.11 12.83
CA LEU A 141 10.96 6.77 12.25
C LEU A 141 12.30 6.03 12.03
N GLN A 142 13.44 6.69 12.29
CA GLN A 142 14.77 6.08 12.09
C GLN A 142 15.00 4.76 12.86
N PRO A 143 14.48 4.57 14.09
CA PRO A 143 14.59 3.28 14.77
C PRO A 143 13.94 2.14 13.95
N TYR A 144 12.77 2.37 13.38
CA TYR A 144 12.03 1.39 12.58
C TYR A 144 12.72 1.10 11.24
N ALA A 145 13.28 2.14 10.60
CA ALA A 145 14.07 1.98 9.40
C ALA A 145 15.31 1.09 9.64
N ARG A 146 15.97 1.21 10.80
CA ARG A 146 17.06 0.33 11.21
C ARG A 146 16.58 -1.10 11.43
N MET A 147 15.46 -1.30 12.13
CA MET A 147 14.86 -2.63 12.32
C MET A 147 14.56 -3.29 10.96
N TRP A 148 14.00 -2.55 10.01
CA TRP A 148 13.76 -3.03 8.64
C TRP A 148 15.05 -3.44 7.93
N LEU A 149 16.13 -2.62 7.99
CA LEU A 149 17.42 -2.95 7.41
C LEU A 149 18.03 -4.22 8.05
N ASP A 150 17.95 -4.33 9.37
CA ASP A 150 18.48 -5.48 10.11
C ASP A 150 17.67 -6.75 9.80
N ALA A 151 16.34 -6.66 9.69
CA ALA A 151 15.51 -7.78 9.28
C ALA A 151 15.85 -8.26 7.87
N ALA A 152 16.04 -7.31 6.93
CA ALA A 152 16.44 -7.61 5.57
C ALA A 152 17.82 -8.26 5.49
N ALA A 153 18.77 -7.80 6.32
CA ALA A 153 20.12 -8.38 6.41
C ALA A 153 20.12 -9.80 7.01
N ARG A 154 19.33 -10.01 8.07
CA ARG A 154 19.20 -11.32 8.73
C ARG A 154 18.52 -12.36 7.86
N SER A 155 17.55 -11.96 7.06
CA SER A 155 16.82 -12.90 6.20
C SER A 155 17.73 -13.57 5.17
N GLY A 156 18.85 -12.94 4.80
CA GLY A 156 19.76 -13.43 3.75
C GLY A 156 19.04 -13.69 2.41
N ALA A 157 17.74 -13.48 2.36
CA ALA A 157 16.91 -13.76 1.22
C ALA A 157 17.12 -12.68 0.16
N VAL A 158 17.80 -13.03 -0.90
CA VAL A 158 17.72 -12.29 -2.16
C VAL A 158 16.28 -12.52 -2.66
N ARG A 159 15.42 -11.51 -2.48
CA ARG A 159 14.08 -11.58 -3.09
C ARG A 159 14.28 -11.74 -4.59
N PRO A 160 13.58 -12.70 -5.24
CA PRO A 160 13.69 -12.85 -6.68
C PRO A 160 13.24 -11.58 -7.39
N ALA A 161 13.77 -11.34 -8.57
CA ALA A 161 13.21 -10.37 -9.48
C ALA A 161 11.76 -10.73 -9.81
N VAL A 162 10.87 -9.75 -9.83
CA VAL A 162 9.43 -9.96 -10.05
C VAL A 162 8.97 -9.18 -11.27
N SER A 163 7.99 -9.72 -12.02
CA SER A 163 7.41 -8.99 -13.14
C SER A 163 6.48 -7.88 -12.65
N ARG A 164 6.28 -6.85 -13.48
CA ARG A 164 5.27 -5.81 -13.19
C ARG A 164 3.88 -6.41 -12.99
N GLN A 165 3.54 -7.46 -13.75
CA GLN A 165 2.28 -8.19 -13.56
C GLN A 165 2.16 -8.77 -12.15
N SER A 166 3.22 -9.40 -11.64
CA SER A 166 3.23 -9.97 -10.30
C SER A 166 3.10 -8.89 -9.23
N ILE A 167 3.68 -7.70 -9.44
CA ILE A 167 3.52 -6.57 -8.54
C ILE A 167 2.07 -6.08 -8.53
N ILE A 168 1.48 -5.83 -9.70
CA ILE A 168 0.11 -5.34 -9.83
C ILE A 168 -0.86 -6.31 -9.13
N TRP A 169 -0.71 -7.61 -9.40
CA TRP A 169 -1.54 -8.63 -8.79
C TRP A 169 -1.35 -8.71 -7.28
N GLY A 170 -0.08 -8.71 -6.81
CA GLY A 170 0.23 -8.79 -5.39
C GLY A 170 -0.27 -7.58 -4.59
N VAL A 171 -0.25 -6.37 -5.18
CA VAL A 171 -0.79 -5.17 -4.52
C VAL A 171 -2.33 -5.22 -4.48
N LEU A 172 -2.99 -5.68 -5.56
CA LEU A 172 -4.44 -5.86 -5.56
C LEU A 172 -4.88 -6.90 -4.50
N GLU A 173 -4.21 -8.06 -4.46
CA GLU A 173 -4.47 -9.10 -3.46
C GLU A 173 -4.31 -8.57 -2.04
N HIS A 174 -3.22 -7.84 -1.79
CA HIS A 174 -2.92 -7.22 -0.51
C HIS A 174 -3.99 -6.20 -0.08
N ASP A 175 -4.47 -5.37 -1.00
CA ASP A 175 -5.54 -4.42 -0.74
C ASP A 175 -6.84 -5.13 -0.34
N ILE A 176 -7.22 -6.19 -1.06
CA ILE A 176 -8.42 -6.98 -0.76
C ILE A 176 -8.26 -7.68 0.59
N HIS A 177 -7.09 -8.24 0.88
CA HIS A 177 -6.81 -8.91 2.15
C HIS A 177 -6.99 -7.95 3.33
N HIS A 178 -6.26 -6.85 3.37
CA HIS A 178 -6.33 -5.90 4.48
C HIS A 178 -7.64 -5.11 4.53
N GLY A 179 -8.27 -4.84 3.40
CA GLY A 179 -9.59 -4.24 3.38
C GLY A 179 -10.68 -5.17 3.94
N SER A 180 -10.53 -6.49 3.79
CA SER A 180 -11.41 -7.46 4.44
C SER A 180 -11.22 -7.49 5.96
N GLU A 181 -9.99 -7.28 6.46
CA GLU A 181 -9.71 -7.14 7.89
C GLU A 181 -10.30 -5.85 8.47
N ILE A 182 -10.22 -4.72 7.73
CA ILE A 182 -10.90 -3.47 8.07
C ILE A 182 -12.41 -3.72 8.15
N SER A 183 -13.01 -4.33 7.12
CA SER A 183 -14.44 -4.62 7.06
C SER A 183 -14.89 -5.50 8.23
N THR A 184 -14.13 -6.54 8.54
CA THR A 184 -14.39 -7.43 9.68
C THR A 184 -14.35 -6.66 10.99
N THR A 185 -13.34 -5.80 11.19
CA THR A 185 -13.21 -5.00 12.41
C THR A 185 -14.38 -4.02 12.56
N LEU A 186 -14.76 -3.33 11.48
CA LEU A 186 -15.92 -2.45 11.47
C LEU A 186 -17.19 -3.21 11.87
N GLY A 187 -17.44 -4.37 11.26
CA GLY A 187 -18.61 -5.20 11.53
C GLY A 187 -18.70 -5.69 12.98
N VAL A 188 -17.56 -6.14 13.56
CA VAL A 188 -17.50 -6.56 14.97
C VAL A 188 -17.89 -5.42 15.93
N HIS A 189 -17.58 -4.19 15.55
CA HIS A 189 -17.90 -3.00 16.35
C HIS A 189 -19.23 -2.32 15.95
N GLY A 190 -20.05 -2.94 15.09
CA GLY A 190 -21.34 -2.42 14.68
C GLY A 190 -21.27 -1.17 13.80
N LEU A 191 -20.16 -0.95 13.13
CA LEU A 191 -19.94 0.14 12.18
C LEU A 191 -20.25 -0.33 10.75
N PRO A 192 -20.59 0.61 9.81
CA PRO A 192 -20.77 0.26 8.40
C PRO A 192 -19.52 -0.42 7.83
N VAL A 193 -19.72 -1.57 7.20
CA VAL A 193 -18.62 -2.37 6.63
C VAL A 193 -18.22 -1.87 5.23
N VAL A 194 -17.09 -2.35 4.71
CA VAL A 194 -16.74 -2.14 3.30
C VAL A 194 -17.70 -2.98 2.46
N GLU A 195 -18.60 -2.34 1.72
CA GLU A 195 -19.54 -3.02 0.84
C GLU A 195 -18.84 -3.43 -0.46
N LEU A 196 -19.20 -4.61 -0.96
CA LEU A 196 -18.70 -5.17 -2.22
C LEU A 196 -19.93 -5.53 -3.09
N ASP A 197 -20.62 -4.51 -3.62
CA ASP A 197 -21.76 -4.70 -4.51
C ASP A 197 -21.34 -4.96 -5.96
#